data_785c02180ad72477d470bd31cd383ebe
#
_entry.id   785c02180ad72477d470bd31cd383ebe
#
_cell.length_a   1.000
_cell.length_b   1.000
_cell.length_c   1.000
_cell.angle_alpha   90.00
_cell.angle_beta   90.00
_cell.angle_gamma   90.00
#
_symmetry.space_group_name_H-M   'P 1'
#
loop_
_entity.id
_entity.type
_entity.pdbx_description
1 polymer ?
#
loop_
_entity_poly.entity_id
_entity_poly.type
_entity_poly.pdbx_seq_one_letter_code
_entity_poly.pdbx_strand_id
1 'polypeptide(L)'
;AKMAAEIEEAEGVEIMSMGNGLELIKDLGDAADVAGLYGLNDFKGTHGIGHTRMATESDVDIRSAHPYWAFPYNDVSVVHNGQITNYWIMRRQMERSGHRFMSNCDSELLAVYTAHNLSNGMSLEDSLKNSIEEIDGVFTYLVATKDQLGMAKDTMAAKPLVLYESDDLIAMASEEVAIRAILPHEIDTT
;
A
#
# COMPACT_ATOMS: atom_id res chain seq x y z
N ALA A 1 -13.98 12.74 5.72
CA ALA A 1 -13.21 13.99 5.94
C ALA A 1 -13.77 14.81 7.09
N LYS A 2 -15.03 15.29 7.04
CA LYS A 2 -15.59 16.19 8.06
C LYS A 2 -15.58 15.57 9.48
N MET A 3 -16.07 14.35 9.63
CA MET A 3 -16.09 13.64 10.93
C MET A 3 -14.66 13.41 11.48
N ALA A 4 -13.70 13.08 10.61
CA ALA A 4 -12.32 12.92 11.01
C ALA A 4 -11.74 14.22 11.57
N ALA A 5 -11.92 15.33 10.87
CA ALA A 5 -11.46 16.64 11.34
C ALA A 5 -12.11 17.06 12.68
N GLU A 6 -13.40 16.78 12.86
CA GLU A 6 -14.11 17.06 14.11
C GLU A 6 -13.55 16.23 15.29
N ILE A 7 -13.19 14.95 15.06
CA ILE A 7 -12.59 14.09 16.08
C ILE A 7 -11.15 14.56 16.39
N GLU A 8 -10.35 14.85 15.37
CA GLU A 8 -8.98 15.33 15.54
C GLU A 8 -8.93 16.63 16.36
N GLU A 9 -9.88 17.55 16.10
CA GLU A 9 -9.96 18.84 16.82
C GLU A 9 -10.45 18.65 18.26
N ALA A 10 -11.44 17.79 18.48
CA ALA A 10 -12.05 17.59 19.81
C ALA A 10 -11.15 16.80 20.76
N GLU A 11 -10.46 15.78 20.28
CA GLU A 11 -9.75 14.81 21.12
C GLU A 11 -8.22 14.97 21.10
N GLY A 12 -7.67 15.84 20.24
CA GLY A 12 -6.23 16.02 20.07
C GLY A 12 -5.50 14.76 19.58
N VAL A 13 -6.20 13.91 18.86
CA VAL A 13 -5.71 12.68 18.23
C VAL A 13 -5.53 12.90 16.73
N GLU A 14 -4.73 12.05 16.09
CA GLU A 14 -4.60 12.04 14.63
C GLU A 14 -5.27 10.79 14.06
N ILE A 15 -6.19 10.98 13.13
CA ILE A 15 -6.85 9.86 12.45
C ILE A 15 -5.98 9.42 11.28
N MET A 16 -5.46 8.21 11.40
CA MET A 16 -4.55 7.61 10.42
C MET A 16 -5.29 6.95 9.26
N SER A 17 -6.46 6.38 9.50
CA SER A 17 -7.26 5.69 8.50
C SER A 17 -8.72 5.65 8.91
N MET A 18 -9.61 5.54 7.92
CA MET A 18 -11.03 5.32 8.12
C MET A 18 -11.53 4.33 7.07
N GLY A 19 -12.29 3.33 7.50
CA GLY A 19 -12.84 2.32 6.63
C GLY A 19 -13.61 1.28 7.42
N ASN A 20 -14.10 0.26 6.75
CA ASN A 20 -14.79 -0.87 7.37
C ASN A 20 -14.47 -2.21 6.69
N GLY A 21 -13.60 -2.20 5.70
CA GLY A 21 -13.20 -3.38 4.94
C GLY A 21 -11.73 -3.73 5.08
N LEU A 22 -10.87 -2.75 5.39
CA LEU A 22 -9.45 -2.97 5.67
C LEU A 22 -9.11 -2.62 7.10
N GLU A 23 -8.27 -3.42 7.71
CA GLU A 23 -7.56 -3.10 8.95
C GLU A 23 -6.09 -2.94 8.64
N LEU A 24 -5.46 -1.89 9.16
CA LEU A 24 -4.08 -1.53 8.87
C LEU A 24 -3.31 -1.44 10.16
N ILE A 25 -2.20 -2.20 10.22
CA ILE A 25 -1.26 -2.18 11.34
C ILE A 25 0.10 -1.75 10.81
N LYS A 26 0.72 -0.80 11.46
CA LYS A 26 2.09 -0.39 11.21
C LYS A 26 2.77 -0.05 12.52
N ASP A 27 4.01 -0.49 12.64
CA ASP A 27 4.87 -0.17 13.77
C ASP A 27 6.34 -0.28 13.37
N LEU A 28 7.20 0.14 14.28
CA LEU A 28 8.65 -0.01 14.18
C LEU A 28 9.05 -1.31 14.86
N GLY A 29 9.94 -2.07 14.23
CA GLY A 29 10.48 -3.28 14.81
C GLY A 29 10.50 -4.46 13.83
N ASP A 30 10.81 -5.61 14.36
CA ASP A 30 10.76 -6.88 13.63
C ASP A 30 9.31 -7.28 13.34
N ALA A 31 9.07 -7.89 12.18
CA ALA A 31 7.73 -8.29 11.77
C ALA A 31 7.07 -9.29 12.73
N ALA A 32 7.85 -10.18 13.35
CA ALA A 32 7.34 -11.15 14.30
C ALA A 32 6.92 -10.47 15.63
N ASP A 33 7.68 -9.49 16.09
CA ASP A 33 7.37 -8.71 17.29
C ASP A 33 6.09 -7.90 17.09
N VAL A 34 5.97 -7.22 15.95
CA VAL A 34 4.75 -6.45 15.58
C VAL A 34 3.55 -7.38 15.46
N ALA A 35 3.70 -8.53 14.81
CA ALA A 35 2.63 -9.52 14.70
C ALA A 35 2.16 -10.02 16.07
N GLY A 36 3.10 -10.28 16.99
CA GLY A 36 2.78 -10.69 18.36
C GLY A 36 2.09 -9.59 19.18
N LEU A 37 2.57 -8.34 19.06
CA LEU A 37 2.02 -7.19 19.78
C LEU A 37 0.56 -6.91 19.41
N TYR A 38 0.22 -7.02 18.15
CA TYR A 38 -1.11 -6.72 17.63
C TYR A 38 -2.00 -7.96 17.40
N GLY A 39 -1.52 -9.15 17.78
CA GLY A 39 -2.31 -10.38 17.67
C GLY A 39 -2.66 -10.75 16.22
N LEU A 40 -1.76 -10.54 15.26
CA LEU A 40 -2.03 -10.79 13.84
C LEU A 40 -2.43 -12.24 13.53
N ASN A 41 -2.06 -13.19 14.38
CA ASN A 41 -2.45 -14.60 14.22
C ASN A 41 -3.97 -14.83 14.33
N ASP A 42 -4.69 -13.91 14.96
CA ASP A 42 -6.14 -13.97 15.13
C ASP A 42 -6.90 -13.26 14.01
N PHE A 43 -6.20 -12.53 13.15
CA PHE A 43 -6.80 -11.84 12.01
C PHE A 43 -7.32 -12.81 10.97
N LYS A 44 -8.48 -12.46 10.43
CA LYS A 44 -9.13 -13.21 9.35
C LYS A 44 -9.50 -12.27 8.22
N GLY A 45 -9.07 -12.61 7.02
CA GLY A 45 -9.35 -11.84 5.81
C GLY A 45 -9.29 -12.74 4.59
N THR A 46 -9.79 -12.24 3.48
CA THR A 46 -9.70 -12.90 2.17
C THR A 46 -8.40 -12.60 1.46
N HIS A 47 -7.77 -11.46 1.76
CA HIS A 47 -6.50 -11.04 1.21
C HIS A 47 -5.80 -10.06 2.16
N GLY A 48 -4.51 -9.89 1.98
CA GLY A 48 -3.70 -8.94 2.75
C GLY A 48 -2.44 -8.55 1.99
N ILE A 49 -1.90 -7.40 2.33
CA ILE A 49 -0.60 -6.92 1.86
C ILE A 49 0.29 -6.59 3.06
N GLY A 50 1.58 -6.76 2.90
CA GLY A 50 2.55 -6.46 3.95
C GLY A 50 3.87 -5.97 3.37
N HIS A 51 4.64 -5.27 4.19
CA HIS A 51 5.94 -4.74 3.79
C HIS A 51 6.86 -4.61 5.00
N THR A 52 8.09 -5.04 4.82
CA THR A 52 9.20 -4.71 5.72
C THR A 52 10.10 -3.70 5.03
N ARG A 53 10.34 -2.56 5.67
CA ARG A 53 11.11 -1.47 5.09
C ARG A 53 12.43 -1.29 5.82
N MET A 54 13.51 -1.18 5.03
CA MET A 54 14.76 -0.60 5.52
C MET A 54 14.82 0.85 5.02
N ALA A 55 14.83 1.81 5.93
CA ALA A 55 14.88 3.23 5.57
C ALA A 55 16.28 3.58 5.03
N THR A 56 16.34 4.22 3.88
CA THR A 56 17.60 4.67 3.25
C THR A 56 17.69 6.19 3.14
N GLU A 57 16.60 6.87 2.87
CA GLU A 57 16.58 8.32 2.58
C GLU A 57 15.52 9.11 3.36
N SER A 58 14.56 8.45 4.00
CA SER A 58 13.50 9.11 4.78
C SER A 58 13.54 8.69 6.24
N ASP A 59 12.89 9.48 7.08
CA ASP A 59 12.83 9.26 8.52
C ASP A 59 12.33 7.85 8.87
N VAL A 60 12.86 7.31 9.96
CA VAL A 60 12.41 6.05 10.54
C VAL A 60 11.33 6.38 11.54
N ASP A 61 10.11 6.52 11.05
CA ASP A 61 8.92 6.76 11.87
C ASP A 61 7.73 5.93 11.36
N ILE A 62 6.69 5.83 12.19
CA ILE A 62 5.49 5.07 11.86
C ILE A 62 4.74 5.69 10.67
N ARG A 63 4.75 7.00 10.49
CA ARG A 63 4.08 7.67 9.36
C ARG A 63 4.72 7.31 8.04
N SER A 64 6.04 7.18 8.03
CA SER A 64 6.85 6.82 6.86
C SER A 64 6.97 5.30 6.64
N ALA A 65 6.35 4.47 7.49
CA ALA A 65 6.29 3.02 7.30
C ALA A 65 5.14 2.60 6.37
N HIS A 66 5.30 1.48 5.67
CA HIS A 66 4.24 0.83 4.92
C HIS A 66 3.30 0.03 5.86
N PRO A 67 2.08 -0.25 5.43
CA PRO A 67 1.41 0.21 4.22
C PRO A 67 1.02 1.70 4.28
N TYR A 68 0.86 2.33 3.11
CA TYR A 68 0.28 3.66 2.98
C TYR A 68 -1.21 3.58 2.67
N TRP A 69 -1.96 4.59 3.07
CA TRP A 69 -3.37 4.74 2.80
C TRP A 69 -3.66 6.14 2.26
N ALA A 70 -4.79 6.31 1.65
CA ALA A 70 -5.22 7.59 1.10
C ALA A 70 -6.27 8.24 2.01
N PHE A 71 -5.84 9.14 2.89
CA PHE A 71 -6.79 9.94 3.66
C PHE A 71 -7.46 11.01 2.77
N PRO A 72 -8.79 11.23 2.83
CA PRO A 72 -9.79 10.58 3.71
C PRO A 72 -10.59 9.44 3.05
N TYR A 73 -10.02 8.79 2.06
CA TYR A 73 -10.67 7.69 1.36
C TYR A 73 -10.67 6.43 2.19
N ASN A 74 -11.74 5.64 2.06
CA ASN A 74 -11.89 4.41 2.80
C ASN A 74 -11.27 3.24 2.03
N ASP A 75 -10.69 2.32 2.78
CA ASP A 75 -10.36 0.98 2.30
C ASP A 75 -9.49 0.94 1.03
N VAL A 76 -8.47 1.80 0.97
CA VAL A 76 -7.40 1.76 -0.04
C VAL A 76 -6.06 1.79 0.65
N SER A 77 -5.25 0.76 0.45
CA SER A 77 -3.92 0.64 1.05
C SER A 77 -2.90 0.14 0.03
N VAL A 78 -1.67 0.62 0.14
CA VAL A 78 -0.59 0.35 -0.82
C VAL A 78 0.70 -0.02 -0.10
N VAL A 79 1.40 -1.02 -0.64
CA VAL A 79 2.82 -1.27 -0.36
C VAL A 79 3.62 -1.13 -1.64
N HIS A 80 4.82 -0.57 -1.56
CA HIS A 80 5.61 -0.16 -2.71
C HIS A 80 7.09 -0.45 -2.49
N ASN A 81 7.74 -0.95 -3.53
CA ASN A 81 9.18 -1.06 -3.64
C ASN A 81 9.63 -0.30 -4.89
N GLY A 82 10.43 0.74 -4.70
CA GLY A 82 10.90 1.57 -5.79
C GLY A 82 11.13 3.03 -5.44
N GLN A 83 11.17 3.85 -6.48
CA GLN A 83 11.26 5.31 -6.39
C GLN A 83 10.45 5.95 -7.52
N ILE A 84 9.68 6.97 -7.20
CA ILE A 84 8.87 7.75 -8.14
C ILE A 84 9.60 9.06 -8.43
N THR A 85 10.05 9.23 -9.66
CA THR A 85 10.90 10.38 -10.06
C THR A 85 10.10 11.65 -10.31
N ASN A 86 8.84 11.54 -10.76
CA ASN A 86 7.93 12.68 -10.93
C ASN A 86 7.05 12.95 -9.68
N TYR A 87 7.41 12.40 -8.51
CA TYR A 87 6.67 12.49 -7.26
C TYR A 87 6.20 13.91 -6.91
N TRP A 88 7.10 14.89 -6.90
CA TRP A 88 6.76 16.26 -6.51
C TRP A 88 5.82 16.96 -7.48
N ILE A 89 5.84 16.58 -8.76
CA ILE A 89 4.94 17.11 -9.77
C ILE A 89 3.53 16.56 -9.52
N MET A 90 3.42 15.25 -9.40
CA MET A 90 2.14 14.57 -9.18
C MET A 90 1.54 14.90 -7.81
N ARG A 91 2.35 14.96 -6.76
CA ARG A 91 1.89 15.38 -5.43
C ARG A 91 1.22 16.76 -5.49
N ARG A 92 1.86 17.73 -6.11
CA ARG A 92 1.27 19.09 -6.27
C ARG A 92 -0.03 19.07 -7.07
N GLN A 93 -0.17 18.20 -8.05
CA GLN A 93 -1.43 18.04 -8.80
C GLN A 93 -2.53 17.48 -7.89
N MET A 94 -2.23 16.44 -7.12
CA MET A 94 -3.17 15.86 -6.16
C MET A 94 -3.57 16.86 -5.06
N GLU A 95 -2.62 17.61 -4.50
CA GLU A 95 -2.90 18.65 -3.51
C GLU A 95 -3.81 19.76 -4.07
N ARG A 96 -3.62 20.18 -5.33
CA ARG A 96 -4.53 21.12 -6.03
C ARG A 96 -5.93 20.55 -6.24
N SER A 97 -6.03 19.23 -6.36
CA SER A 97 -7.31 18.50 -6.45
C SER A 97 -7.95 18.27 -5.08
N GLY A 98 -7.35 18.79 -4.00
CA GLY A 98 -7.89 18.75 -2.64
C GLY A 98 -7.44 17.55 -1.81
N HIS A 99 -6.44 16.80 -2.26
CA HIS A 99 -5.91 15.66 -1.49
C HIS A 99 -4.91 16.13 -0.44
N ARG A 100 -4.90 15.41 0.70
CA ARG A 100 -3.96 15.60 1.79
C ARG A 100 -2.94 14.48 1.81
N PHE A 101 -1.69 14.82 2.09
CA PHE A 101 -0.62 13.87 2.34
C PHE A 101 -0.19 13.94 3.80
N MET A 102 0.07 12.78 4.40
CA MET A 102 0.47 12.65 5.80
C MET A 102 1.99 12.50 5.96
N SER A 103 2.67 12.14 4.88
CA SER A 103 4.13 11.95 4.85
C SER A 103 4.77 12.64 3.65
N ASN A 104 6.10 12.58 3.58
CA ASN A 104 6.87 12.98 2.42
C ASN A 104 7.37 11.77 1.61
N CYS A 105 6.85 10.59 1.88
CA CYS A 105 7.22 9.39 1.15
C CYS A 105 6.46 9.31 -0.19
N ASP A 106 7.18 8.97 -1.24
CA ASP A 106 6.62 8.81 -2.58
C ASP A 106 5.58 7.68 -2.67
N SER A 107 5.69 6.69 -1.81
CA SER A 107 4.75 5.56 -1.75
C SER A 107 3.32 5.99 -1.39
N GLU A 108 3.16 7.05 -0.59
CA GLU A 108 1.85 7.60 -0.26
C GLU A 108 1.12 8.15 -1.50
N LEU A 109 1.89 8.64 -2.48
CA LEU A 109 1.32 9.12 -3.74
C LEU A 109 0.53 8.01 -4.46
N LEU A 110 1.02 6.78 -4.44
CA LEU A 110 0.33 5.65 -5.08
C LEU A 110 -1.03 5.36 -4.44
N ALA A 111 -1.11 5.45 -3.11
CA ALA A 111 -2.37 5.29 -2.41
C ALA A 111 -3.35 6.43 -2.75
N VAL A 112 -2.88 7.68 -2.71
CA VAL A 112 -3.70 8.86 -3.03
C VAL A 112 -4.15 8.84 -4.48
N TYR A 113 -3.26 8.52 -5.43
CA TYR A 113 -3.55 8.39 -6.85
C TYR A 113 -4.63 7.34 -7.12
N THR A 114 -4.44 6.14 -6.55
CA THR A 114 -5.42 5.05 -6.71
C THR A 114 -6.77 5.44 -6.13
N ALA A 115 -6.80 5.97 -4.92
CA ALA A 115 -8.05 6.39 -4.27
C ALA A 115 -8.75 7.52 -5.03
N HIS A 116 -7.99 8.47 -5.60
CA HIS A 116 -8.52 9.53 -6.47
C HIS A 116 -9.25 8.92 -7.68
N ASN A 117 -8.60 8.01 -8.39
CA ASN A 117 -9.15 7.38 -9.57
C ASN A 117 -10.42 6.57 -9.25
N LEU A 118 -10.37 5.76 -8.19
CA LEU A 118 -11.53 4.98 -7.73
C LEU A 118 -12.70 5.89 -7.34
N SER A 119 -12.44 7.00 -6.63
CA SER A 119 -13.49 7.95 -6.24
C SER A 119 -14.12 8.69 -7.40
N ASN A 120 -13.44 8.79 -8.54
CA ASN A 120 -13.93 9.32 -9.79
C ASN A 120 -14.62 8.26 -10.67
N GLY A 121 -14.82 7.04 -10.16
CA GLY A 121 -15.54 5.96 -10.83
C GLY A 121 -14.70 5.10 -11.76
N MET A 122 -13.37 5.26 -11.73
CA MET A 122 -12.45 4.38 -12.46
C MET A 122 -12.37 3.00 -11.78
N SER A 123 -12.21 1.94 -12.54
CA SER A 123 -11.93 0.61 -11.98
C SER A 123 -10.51 0.55 -11.39
N LEU A 124 -10.26 -0.39 -10.47
CA LEU A 124 -8.91 -0.61 -9.96
C LEU A 124 -7.96 -1.00 -11.10
N GLU A 125 -8.40 -1.87 -12.00
CA GLU A 125 -7.62 -2.29 -13.17
C GLU A 125 -7.19 -1.12 -14.05
N ASP A 126 -8.12 -0.22 -14.41
CA ASP A 126 -7.81 0.95 -15.21
C ASP A 126 -6.91 1.94 -14.47
N SER A 127 -7.12 2.12 -13.17
CA SER A 127 -6.24 2.94 -12.33
C SER A 127 -4.80 2.41 -12.32
N LEU A 128 -4.62 1.10 -12.21
CA LEU A 128 -3.31 0.46 -12.26
C LEU A 128 -2.66 0.61 -13.64
N LYS A 129 -3.41 0.42 -14.74
CA LYS A 129 -2.92 0.62 -16.10
C LYS A 129 -2.48 2.07 -16.32
N ASN A 130 -3.29 3.03 -15.92
CA ASN A 130 -2.95 4.45 -16.06
C ASN A 130 -1.71 4.82 -15.24
N SER A 131 -1.51 4.20 -14.07
CA SER A 131 -0.33 4.47 -13.26
C SER A 131 0.98 4.11 -13.95
N ILE A 132 0.98 3.08 -14.81
CA ILE A 132 2.18 2.67 -15.56
C ILE A 132 2.56 3.72 -16.62
N GLU A 133 1.58 4.47 -17.12
CA GLU A 133 1.78 5.51 -18.13
C GLU A 133 2.08 6.89 -17.53
N GLU A 134 1.48 7.21 -16.38
CA GLU A 134 1.53 8.55 -15.78
C GLU A 134 2.61 8.72 -14.72
N ILE A 135 3.03 7.62 -14.07
CA ILE A 135 4.02 7.65 -13.00
C ILE A 135 5.40 7.30 -13.56
N ASP A 136 6.31 8.25 -13.45
CA ASP A 136 7.69 8.04 -13.84
C ASP A 136 8.49 7.45 -12.66
N GLY A 137 9.28 6.43 -12.94
CA GLY A 137 10.15 5.84 -11.94
C GLY A 137 10.41 4.35 -12.17
N VAL A 138 10.97 3.75 -11.15
CA VAL A 138 11.18 2.30 -11.09
C VAL A 138 10.41 1.78 -9.88
N PHE A 139 9.34 1.02 -10.12
CA PHE A 139 8.43 0.64 -9.06
C PHE A 139 7.76 -0.72 -9.28
N THR A 140 7.48 -1.36 -8.18
CA THR A 140 6.48 -2.43 -8.05
C THR A 140 5.64 -2.13 -6.83
N TYR A 141 4.33 -2.13 -6.97
CA TYR A 141 3.45 -1.91 -5.83
C TYR A 141 2.22 -2.82 -5.85
N LEU A 142 1.73 -3.11 -4.66
CA LEU A 142 0.49 -3.84 -4.43
C LEU A 142 -0.54 -2.89 -3.81
N VAL A 143 -1.78 -3.05 -4.24
CA VAL A 143 -2.94 -2.31 -3.70
C VAL A 143 -3.92 -3.31 -3.11
N ALA A 144 -4.34 -3.07 -1.88
CA ALA A 144 -5.50 -3.73 -1.29
C ALA A 144 -6.65 -2.74 -1.18
N THR A 145 -7.82 -3.17 -1.61
CA THR A 145 -9.10 -2.52 -1.33
C THR A 145 -9.96 -3.48 -0.51
N LYS A 146 -11.16 -3.07 -0.15
CA LYS A 146 -12.09 -3.91 0.62
C LYS A 146 -12.30 -5.30 0.01
N ASP A 147 -12.30 -5.40 -1.31
CA ASP A 147 -12.72 -6.60 -2.07
C ASP A 147 -11.81 -6.95 -3.25
N GLN A 148 -10.71 -6.23 -3.43
CA GLN A 148 -9.78 -6.45 -4.54
C GLN A 148 -8.33 -6.35 -4.07
N LEU A 149 -7.47 -7.17 -4.68
CA LEU A 149 -6.03 -7.07 -4.62
C LEU A 149 -5.51 -6.78 -6.03
N GLY A 150 -4.68 -5.77 -6.17
CA GLY A 150 -4.10 -5.37 -7.44
C GLY A 150 -2.60 -5.19 -7.37
N MET A 151 -1.95 -5.25 -8.53
CA MET A 151 -0.51 -5.10 -8.69
C MET A 151 -0.18 -4.29 -9.94
N ALA A 152 0.84 -3.43 -9.84
CA ALA A 152 1.45 -2.83 -11.02
C ALA A 152 2.97 -2.77 -10.88
N LYS A 153 3.64 -2.87 -12.02
CA LYS A 153 5.10 -2.70 -12.19
C LYS A 153 5.35 -1.68 -13.30
N ASP A 154 6.42 -0.92 -13.15
CA ASP A 154 6.92 -0.08 -14.24
C ASP A 154 7.32 -0.90 -15.47
N THR A 155 7.43 -0.24 -16.61
CA THR A 155 7.73 -0.89 -17.90
C THR A 155 9.13 -1.52 -17.97
N MET A 156 10.07 -1.06 -17.14
CA MET A 156 11.41 -1.64 -17.03
C MET A 156 11.41 -2.90 -16.16
N ALA A 157 10.39 -3.07 -15.31
CA ALA A 157 10.23 -4.21 -14.41
C ALA A 157 11.46 -4.50 -13.52
N ALA A 158 12.22 -3.46 -13.17
CA ALA A 158 13.51 -3.61 -12.48
C ALA A 158 13.36 -4.05 -11.01
N LYS A 159 12.23 -3.75 -10.36
CA LYS A 159 11.95 -4.25 -9.01
C LYS A 159 11.33 -5.64 -9.10
N PRO A 160 11.89 -6.64 -8.36
CA PRO A 160 11.40 -8.01 -8.47
C PRO A 160 9.98 -8.16 -7.93
N LEU A 161 9.26 -9.07 -8.53
CA LEU A 161 7.99 -9.60 -8.04
C LEU A 161 7.84 -11.02 -8.56
N VAL A 162 7.55 -11.94 -7.69
CA VAL A 162 7.29 -13.34 -7.97
C VAL A 162 5.82 -13.61 -7.69
N LEU A 163 5.17 -14.32 -8.60
CA LEU A 163 3.77 -14.71 -8.52
C LEU A 163 3.67 -16.23 -8.38
N TYR A 164 2.88 -16.67 -7.44
CA TYR A 164 2.39 -18.04 -7.32
C TYR A 164 0.87 -18.03 -7.42
N GLU A 165 0.32 -18.92 -8.22
CA GLU A 165 -1.12 -19.07 -8.43
C GLU A 165 -1.52 -20.54 -8.35
N SER A 166 -2.56 -20.82 -7.60
CA SER A 166 -3.23 -22.11 -7.52
C SER A 166 -4.75 -21.92 -7.47
N ASP A 167 -5.51 -23.01 -7.46
CA ASP A 167 -6.97 -22.97 -7.39
C ASP A 167 -7.49 -22.23 -6.12
N ASP A 168 -6.72 -22.26 -5.03
CA ASP A 168 -7.15 -21.75 -3.72
C ASP A 168 -6.37 -20.52 -3.24
N LEU A 169 -5.23 -20.19 -3.85
CA LEU A 169 -4.33 -19.17 -3.35
C LEU A 169 -3.59 -18.44 -4.47
N ILE A 170 -3.58 -17.10 -4.36
CA ILE A 170 -2.63 -16.25 -5.09
C ILE A 170 -1.68 -15.64 -4.07
N ALA A 171 -0.38 -15.83 -4.28
CA ALA A 171 0.66 -15.21 -3.45
C ALA A 171 1.64 -14.42 -4.32
N MET A 172 1.97 -13.21 -3.87
CA MET A 172 2.94 -12.33 -4.52
C MET A 172 3.98 -11.87 -3.51
N ALA A 173 5.25 -11.89 -3.89
CA ALA A 173 6.33 -11.42 -3.03
C ALA A 173 7.49 -10.86 -3.85
N SER A 174 8.33 -10.02 -3.26
CA SER A 174 9.57 -9.56 -3.89
C SER A 174 10.56 -10.70 -4.12
N GLU A 175 10.49 -11.76 -3.30
CA GLU A 175 11.38 -12.91 -3.38
C GLU A 175 10.60 -14.22 -3.17
N GLU A 176 10.94 -15.25 -3.94
CA GLU A 176 10.30 -16.57 -3.86
C GLU A 176 10.41 -17.20 -2.47
N VAL A 177 11.49 -16.93 -1.75
CA VAL A 177 11.69 -17.47 -0.40
C VAL A 177 10.55 -17.07 0.57
N ALA A 178 9.94 -15.91 0.38
CA ALA A 178 8.81 -15.49 1.20
C ALA A 178 7.56 -16.35 0.93
N ILE A 179 7.32 -16.72 -0.33
CA ILE A 179 6.22 -17.61 -0.71
C ILE A 179 6.51 -19.03 -0.19
N ARG A 180 7.74 -19.51 -0.34
CA ARG A 180 8.15 -20.83 0.18
C ARG A 180 8.07 -20.94 1.70
N ALA A 181 8.17 -19.83 2.42
CA ALA A 181 8.02 -19.84 3.88
C ALA A 181 6.60 -20.19 4.35
N ILE A 182 5.60 -19.88 3.53
CA ILE A 182 4.19 -20.20 3.84
C ILE A 182 3.67 -21.44 3.10
N LEU A 183 4.36 -21.90 2.05
CA LEU A 183 4.01 -23.08 1.26
C LEU A 183 5.15 -24.10 1.35
N PRO A 184 5.05 -25.12 2.23
CA PRO A 184 6.16 -26.05 2.54
C PRO A 184 6.38 -27.13 1.48
N HIS A 185 5.86 -27.00 0.27
CA HIS A 185 6.03 -27.91 -0.86
C HIS A 185 6.74 -27.22 -2.02
N GLU A 186 7.17 -27.98 -3.02
CA GLU A 186 7.68 -27.38 -4.26
C GLU A 186 6.58 -26.59 -4.96
N ILE A 187 6.94 -25.40 -5.42
CA ILE A 187 6.05 -24.48 -6.10
C ILE A 187 6.67 -24.03 -7.42
N ASP A 188 5.84 -23.90 -8.44
CA ASP A 188 6.21 -23.20 -9.67
C ASP A 188 5.79 -21.74 -9.54
N THR A 189 6.74 -20.84 -9.78
CA THR A 189 6.54 -19.39 -9.72
C THR A 189 6.87 -18.75 -11.06
N THR A 190 6.23 -17.63 -11.34
CA THR A 190 6.48 -16.79 -12.51
C THR A 190 6.89 -15.38 -12.14
#